data_0f01dd837ac7ed0b2c6ad431f5e75a77
#
_entry.id   0f01dd837ac7ed0b2c6ad431f5e75a77
#
_cell.length_a   1.000
_cell.length_b   1.000
_cell.length_c   1.000
_cell.angle_alpha   90.00
_cell.angle_beta   90.00
_cell.angle_gamma   90.00
#
_symmetry.space_group_name_H-M   'P 1'
#
loop_
_entity.id
_entity.type
_entity.pdbx_description
1 polymer ?
#
loop_
_entity_poly.entity_id
_entity_poly.type
_entity_poly.pdbx_seq_one_letter_code
_entity_poly.pdbx_strand_id
1 'polypeptide(L)'
;MKKSLLFALCLGLATITAAAQRNNSQVDPIQPVPTAKQVAWQKLETYAFIHFGLNTFNDKEWGYGNSDVKTFNPKKLDCEQWARTLVAAGMKGVIITAKHHDGFCLWPTRTTDYCIRNTPYKNGEGDVVGELSLACKKYGLKFGVYLSPWDRHQASYGSPYYLKLYQRQLKELLSNYGELFEVWFDGANGGDGWYGGAEESRTIDRRNYYNFPRIFEIVDSLQPNATIFGDGGPGCRWVGNENGFAGETCWSTIPSNTVYPGFKDYKQLQFGWEDGDQWTPAECDVSIRPGWFYHEKEDSKVKTVEDLCDLYYKSVGHNATMLLNFPV
;
A
#
# COMPACT_ATOMS: atom_id res chain seq x y z
N MET A 1 -68.42 -46.65 53.48
CA MET A 1 -66.96 -46.56 53.69
C MET A 1 -66.24 -47.43 52.68
N LYS A 2 -65.77 -46.93 51.56
CA LYS A 2 -64.90 -47.64 50.63
C LYS A 2 -63.90 -46.58 50.10
N LYS A 3 -62.67 -46.77 50.47
CA LYS A 3 -61.54 -46.00 49.99
C LYS A 3 -61.09 -46.55 48.63
N SER A 4 -61.22 -45.78 47.58
CA SER A 4 -60.69 -46.11 46.26
C SER A 4 -59.29 -45.54 46.15
N LEU A 5 -58.34 -46.38 45.95
CA LEU A 5 -56.91 -46.06 45.69
C LEU A 5 -56.77 -45.78 44.20
N LEU A 6 -56.50 -44.56 43.84
CA LEU A 6 -56.14 -44.23 42.46
C LEU A 6 -54.62 -44.38 42.29
N PHE A 7 -54.22 -45.33 41.49
CA PHE A 7 -52.84 -45.48 41.05
C PHE A 7 -52.62 -44.55 39.85
N ALA A 8 -51.85 -43.51 40.05
CA ALA A 8 -51.42 -42.66 38.96
C ALA A 8 -50.14 -43.26 38.33
N LEU A 9 -50.32 -43.76 37.11
CA LEU A 9 -49.20 -44.27 36.30
C LEU A 9 -48.51 -43.04 35.63
N CYS A 10 -47.38 -42.65 36.20
CA CYS A 10 -46.53 -41.65 35.54
C CYS A 10 -45.67 -42.32 34.44
N LEU A 11 -46.14 -42.27 33.19
CA LEU A 11 -45.27 -42.55 32.05
C LEU A 11 -44.29 -41.40 31.88
N GLY A 12 -43.07 -41.61 32.32
CA GLY A 12 -41.97 -40.71 31.99
C GLY A 12 -41.59 -40.90 30.54
N LEU A 13 -42.00 -39.93 29.68
CA LEU A 13 -41.38 -39.76 28.35
C LEU A 13 -39.95 -39.25 28.54
N ALA A 14 -38.99 -40.16 28.51
CA ALA A 14 -37.58 -39.78 28.32
C ALA A 14 -37.41 -39.33 26.89
N THR A 15 -37.51 -38.03 26.65
CA THR A 15 -37.03 -37.41 25.38
C THR A 15 -35.54 -37.56 25.33
N ILE A 16 -35.06 -38.57 24.61
CA ILE A 16 -33.65 -38.64 24.21
C ILE A 16 -33.42 -37.55 23.17
N THR A 17 -33.03 -36.36 23.63
CA THR A 17 -32.42 -35.38 22.77
C THR A 17 -31.04 -35.95 22.41
N ALA A 18 -30.96 -36.64 21.26
CA ALA A 18 -29.71 -36.89 20.60
C ALA A 18 -29.15 -35.52 20.15
N ALA A 19 -28.40 -34.89 21.02
CA ALA A 19 -27.52 -33.83 20.62
C ALA A 19 -26.59 -34.44 19.58
N ALA A 20 -26.89 -34.17 18.29
CA ALA A 20 -25.93 -34.41 17.25
C ALA A 20 -24.72 -33.51 17.61
N GLN A 21 -23.76 -34.11 18.30
CA GLN A 21 -22.40 -33.56 18.33
C GLN A 21 -21.97 -33.52 16.85
N ARG A 22 -22.16 -32.32 16.24
CA ARG A 22 -21.39 -31.99 15.07
C ARG A 22 -19.94 -32.07 15.55
N ASN A 23 -19.28 -33.18 15.27
CA ASN A 23 -17.83 -33.21 15.23
C ASN A 23 -17.43 -32.19 14.16
N ASN A 24 -17.34 -30.94 14.57
CA ASN A 24 -16.51 -29.98 13.88
C ASN A 24 -15.06 -30.52 14.12
N SER A 25 -14.68 -31.54 13.39
CA SER A 25 -13.27 -31.79 13.15
C SER A 25 -12.81 -30.57 12.34
N GLN A 26 -12.48 -29.51 13.05
CA GLN A 26 -11.87 -28.33 12.47
C GLN A 26 -10.55 -28.88 11.91
N VAL A 27 -10.50 -29.00 10.59
CA VAL A 27 -9.28 -29.39 9.90
C VAL A 27 -8.29 -28.28 10.20
N ASP A 28 -7.18 -28.61 10.82
CA ASP A 28 -6.13 -27.64 11.08
C ASP A 28 -5.64 -27.07 9.74
N PRO A 29 -5.59 -25.75 9.60
CA PRO A 29 -5.16 -25.14 8.35
C PRO A 29 -3.68 -25.45 8.11
N ILE A 30 -3.34 -25.69 6.84
CA ILE A 30 -1.94 -25.83 6.42
C ILE A 30 -1.28 -24.45 6.57
N GLN A 31 -0.12 -24.43 7.25
CA GLN A 31 0.67 -23.20 7.42
C GLN A 31 1.46 -22.89 6.14
N PRO A 32 1.76 -21.57 5.88
CA PRO A 32 1.34 -20.40 6.65
C PRO A 32 -0.11 -19.99 6.37
N VAL A 33 -0.74 -19.33 7.34
CA VAL A 33 -2.08 -18.73 7.20
C VAL A 33 -2.03 -17.22 7.26
N PRO A 34 -2.99 -16.50 6.63
CA PRO A 34 -3.05 -15.04 6.71
C PRO A 34 -3.33 -14.54 8.12
N THR A 35 -2.76 -13.42 8.49
CA THR A 35 -3.17 -12.67 9.67
C THR A 35 -4.53 -12.01 9.46
N ALA A 36 -5.22 -11.62 10.54
CA ALA A 36 -6.50 -10.93 10.45
C ALA A 36 -6.39 -9.62 9.63
N LYS A 37 -5.29 -8.87 9.77
CA LYS A 37 -5.05 -7.64 8.98
C LYS A 37 -4.89 -7.92 7.48
N GLN A 38 -4.20 -9.01 7.11
CA GLN A 38 -4.07 -9.42 5.71
C GLN A 38 -5.40 -9.83 5.10
N VAL A 39 -6.22 -10.58 5.84
CA VAL A 39 -7.58 -10.93 5.39
C VAL A 39 -8.45 -9.68 5.21
N ALA A 40 -8.38 -8.73 6.15
CA ALA A 40 -9.12 -7.47 6.04
C ALA A 40 -8.67 -6.63 4.84
N TRP A 41 -7.37 -6.61 4.55
CA TRP A 41 -6.78 -5.93 3.41
C TRP A 41 -7.18 -6.61 2.08
N GLN A 42 -7.04 -7.92 1.94
CA GLN A 42 -7.44 -8.65 0.73
C GLN A 42 -8.93 -8.44 0.37
N LYS A 43 -9.81 -8.30 1.37
CA LYS A 43 -11.23 -8.01 1.16
C LYS A 43 -11.53 -6.62 0.58
N LEU A 44 -10.54 -5.75 0.51
CA LEU A 44 -10.70 -4.46 -0.17
C LEU A 44 -10.78 -4.64 -1.69
N GLU A 45 -10.10 -5.66 -2.23
CA GLU A 45 -9.99 -5.99 -3.64
C GLU A 45 -9.39 -4.86 -4.49
N THR A 46 -10.00 -3.66 -4.46
CA THR A 46 -9.60 -2.52 -5.28
C THR A 46 -9.50 -1.23 -4.46
N TYR A 47 -8.41 -0.53 -4.64
CA TYR A 47 -8.18 0.79 -4.07
C TYR A 47 -7.28 1.62 -4.97
N ALA A 48 -7.23 2.91 -4.72
CA ALA A 48 -6.59 3.86 -5.60
C ALA A 48 -5.15 4.17 -5.19
N PHE A 49 -4.34 4.47 -6.19
CA PHE A 49 -3.07 5.17 -6.02
C PHE A 49 -3.18 6.57 -6.60
N ILE A 50 -2.55 7.56 -5.98
CA ILE A 50 -2.39 8.90 -6.52
C ILE A 50 -0.91 9.26 -6.54
N HIS A 51 -0.35 9.34 -7.74
CA HIS A 51 0.95 9.94 -7.97
C HIS A 51 0.76 11.42 -8.24
N PHE A 52 1.17 12.23 -7.30
CA PHE A 52 1.10 13.69 -7.38
C PHE A 52 2.31 14.29 -6.69
N GLY A 53 2.84 15.37 -7.23
CA GLY A 53 4.00 16.00 -6.61
C GLY A 53 4.71 16.99 -7.53
N LEU A 54 5.96 17.27 -7.21
CA LEU A 54 6.79 18.19 -8.00
C LEU A 54 7.00 17.68 -9.43
N ASN A 55 7.00 16.36 -9.62
CA ASN A 55 7.11 15.72 -10.93
C ASN A 55 5.95 16.09 -11.85
N THR A 56 4.71 16.16 -11.34
CA THR A 56 3.53 16.62 -12.10
C THR A 56 3.77 18.01 -12.71
N PHE A 57 4.35 18.94 -11.96
CA PHE A 57 4.57 20.32 -12.40
C PHE A 57 5.81 20.50 -13.29
N ASN A 58 6.62 19.46 -13.42
CA ASN A 58 7.83 19.46 -14.25
C ASN A 58 7.75 18.45 -15.41
N ASP A 59 6.58 17.88 -15.68
CA ASP A 59 6.34 16.87 -16.73
C ASP A 59 7.35 15.71 -16.67
N LYS A 60 7.55 15.14 -15.47
CA LYS A 60 8.52 14.08 -15.21
C LYS A 60 7.89 12.87 -14.52
N GLU A 61 8.35 11.69 -14.88
CA GLU A 61 8.07 10.45 -14.13
C GLU A 61 9.03 10.34 -12.93
N TRP A 62 10.32 10.49 -13.16
CA TRP A 62 11.35 10.43 -12.15
C TRP A 62 12.19 11.71 -12.14
N GLY A 63 11.94 12.58 -11.19
CA GLY A 63 12.76 13.77 -10.97
C GLY A 63 14.16 13.42 -10.47
N TYR A 64 15.09 14.34 -10.64
CA TYR A 64 16.48 14.17 -10.21
C TYR A 64 16.77 14.77 -8.82
N GLY A 65 15.75 15.27 -8.11
CA GLY A 65 15.94 15.87 -6.78
C GLY A 65 16.48 17.29 -6.82
N ASN A 66 16.50 17.95 -7.98
CA ASN A 66 17.01 19.31 -8.21
C ASN A 66 16.01 20.24 -8.88
N SER A 67 14.75 19.86 -8.98
CA SER A 67 13.70 20.74 -9.51
C SER A 67 13.43 21.88 -8.53
N ASP A 68 13.11 23.08 -9.05
CA ASP A 68 12.75 24.22 -8.20
C ASP A 68 11.42 23.93 -7.50
N VAL A 69 11.41 23.91 -6.18
CA VAL A 69 10.20 23.68 -5.37
C VAL A 69 9.12 24.73 -5.61
N LYS A 70 9.48 25.93 -6.10
CA LYS A 70 8.54 26.99 -6.44
C LYS A 70 7.64 26.65 -7.62
N THR A 71 7.99 25.65 -8.44
CA THR A 71 7.12 25.16 -9.52
C THR A 71 5.90 24.43 -8.98
N PHE A 72 5.95 23.89 -7.74
CA PHE A 72 4.79 23.30 -7.09
C PHE A 72 3.83 24.37 -6.59
N ASN A 73 2.84 24.70 -7.42
CA ASN A 73 1.85 25.73 -7.09
C ASN A 73 0.46 25.37 -7.65
N PRO A 74 -0.17 24.29 -7.19
CA PRO A 74 -1.50 23.93 -7.65
C PRO A 74 -2.52 25.02 -7.31
N LYS A 75 -3.30 25.46 -8.31
CA LYS A 75 -4.30 26.52 -8.15
C LYS A 75 -5.71 26.00 -7.88
N LYS A 76 -5.96 24.72 -8.20
CA LYS A 76 -7.29 24.11 -8.15
C LYS A 76 -7.26 22.73 -7.47
N LEU A 77 -6.26 22.49 -6.60
CA LEU A 77 -6.20 21.24 -5.86
C LEU A 77 -7.42 21.13 -4.95
N ASP A 78 -8.17 20.01 -5.09
CA ASP A 78 -9.36 19.68 -4.29
C ASP A 78 -9.32 18.21 -3.92
N CYS A 79 -8.73 17.90 -2.77
CA CYS A 79 -8.67 16.53 -2.25
C CYS A 79 -10.06 15.94 -1.95
N GLU A 80 -11.07 16.77 -1.67
CA GLU A 80 -12.44 16.29 -1.52
C GLU A 80 -13.04 15.82 -2.86
N GLN A 81 -12.72 16.53 -3.95
CA GLN A 81 -13.12 16.10 -5.28
C GLN A 81 -12.48 14.75 -5.63
N TRP A 82 -11.18 14.56 -5.34
CA TRP A 82 -10.52 13.28 -5.51
C TRP A 82 -11.25 12.18 -4.74
N ALA A 83 -11.47 12.39 -3.43
CA ALA A 83 -12.14 11.39 -2.59
C ALA A 83 -13.55 11.05 -3.10
N ARG A 84 -14.37 12.05 -3.48
CA ARG A 84 -15.71 11.81 -4.05
C ARG A 84 -15.67 10.99 -5.33
N THR A 85 -14.71 11.29 -6.22
CA THR A 85 -14.53 10.58 -7.49
C THR A 85 -14.14 9.12 -7.24
N LEU A 86 -13.21 8.88 -6.32
CA LEU A 86 -12.78 7.52 -5.98
C LEU A 86 -13.90 6.70 -5.33
N VAL A 87 -14.71 7.30 -4.45
CA VAL A 87 -15.92 6.64 -3.90
C VAL A 87 -16.90 6.31 -5.01
N ALA A 88 -17.16 7.23 -5.93
CA ALA A 88 -18.05 7.00 -7.07
C ALA A 88 -17.52 5.88 -8.00
N ALA A 89 -16.20 5.73 -8.11
CA ALA A 89 -15.54 4.64 -8.82
C ALA A 89 -15.53 3.31 -8.04
N GLY A 90 -16.08 3.27 -6.82
CA GLY A 90 -16.13 2.04 -6.01
C GLY A 90 -14.85 1.70 -5.27
N MET A 91 -13.83 2.57 -5.28
CA MET A 91 -12.57 2.38 -4.56
C MET A 91 -12.81 2.32 -3.05
N LYS A 92 -12.06 1.46 -2.36
CA LYS A 92 -12.20 1.24 -0.91
C LYS A 92 -11.21 2.06 -0.08
N GLY A 93 -10.15 2.51 -0.70
CA GLY A 93 -9.10 3.31 -0.09
C GLY A 93 -8.30 4.06 -1.13
N VAL A 94 -7.35 4.88 -0.67
CA VAL A 94 -6.38 5.58 -1.51
C VAL A 94 -5.04 5.67 -0.81
N ILE A 95 -3.98 5.43 -1.58
CA ILE A 95 -2.59 5.64 -1.18
C ILE A 95 -2.06 6.86 -1.95
N ILE A 96 -1.38 7.78 -1.26
CA ILE A 96 -0.74 8.93 -1.90
C ILE A 96 0.78 8.80 -1.85
N THR A 97 1.46 9.17 -2.93
CA THR A 97 2.92 9.32 -2.93
C THR A 97 3.32 10.53 -2.08
N ALA A 98 3.42 10.34 -0.75
CA ALA A 98 3.82 11.40 0.16
C ALA A 98 5.24 11.95 -0.17
N LYS A 99 6.14 11.06 -0.57
CA LYS A 99 7.46 11.39 -1.14
C LYS A 99 7.83 10.37 -2.21
N HIS A 100 8.01 10.79 -3.46
CA HIS A 100 8.52 9.96 -4.55
C HIS A 100 10.06 9.99 -4.59
N HIS A 101 10.69 9.33 -5.58
CA HIS A 101 12.13 9.18 -5.72
C HIS A 101 12.91 10.50 -5.85
N ASP A 102 12.26 11.57 -6.30
CA ASP A 102 12.86 12.91 -6.37
C ASP A 102 13.12 13.52 -4.99
N GLY A 103 12.52 12.96 -3.92
CA GLY A 103 12.71 13.39 -2.54
C GLY A 103 11.79 14.54 -2.11
N PHE A 104 10.89 15.04 -2.98
CA PHE A 104 9.96 16.10 -2.62
C PHE A 104 8.85 15.59 -1.70
N CYS A 105 8.72 16.24 -0.54
CA CYS A 105 7.74 15.87 0.48
C CYS A 105 6.45 16.69 0.36
N LEU A 106 5.29 16.02 0.19
CA LEU A 106 3.97 16.64 0.09
C LEU A 106 3.37 17.08 1.44
N TRP A 107 4.10 16.92 2.54
CA TRP A 107 3.71 17.37 3.88
C TRP A 107 4.78 18.33 4.44
N PRO A 108 4.44 19.16 5.44
CA PRO A 108 5.36 20.19 5.97
C PRO A 108 6.41 19.58 6.91
N THR A 109 7.18 18.60 6.42
CA THR A 109 8.25 17.94 7.17
C THR A 109 9.30 18.93 7.66
N ARG A 110 9.92 18.61 8.79
CA ARG A 110 11.08 19.35 9.33
C ARG A 110 12.42 18.69 9.01
N THR A 111 12.40 17.59 8.22
CA THR A 111 13.61 16.81 7.93
C THR A 111 14.36 17.30 6.71
N THR A 112 13.70 18.05 5.82
CA THR A 112 14.27 18.62 4.61
C THR A 112 13.56 19.92 4.24
N ASP A 113 14.25 20.78 3.48
CA ASP A 113 13.66 21.98 2.88
C ASP A 113 13.05 21.67 1.49
N TYR A 114 13.29 20.48 0.94
CA TYR A 114 12.70 20.03 -0.32
C TYR A 114 11.28 19.48 -0.06
N CYS A 115 10.39 20.38 0.33
CA CYS A 115 9.04 20.03 0.74
C CYS A 115 8.04 21.16 0.49
N ILE A 116 6.78 20.84 0.63
CA ILE A 116 5.64 21.74 0.38
C ILE A 116 5.72 23.04 1.15
N ARG A 117 6.34 23.08 2.32
CA ARG A 117 6.51 24.28 3.15
C ARG A 117 7.29 25.40 2.44
N ASN A 118 8.17 25.05 1.52
CA ASN A 118 9.00 26.00 0.77
C ASN A 118 8.43 26.34 -0.62
N THR A 119 7.18 25.96 -0.86
CA THR A 119 6.47 26.24 -2.13
C THR A 119 5.56 27.46 -2.00
N PRO A 120 5.10 28.05 -3.12
CA PRO A 120 4.06 29.09 -3.11
C PRO A 120 2.67 28.53 -2.74
N TYR A 121 2.47 27.23 -2.76
CA TYR A 121 1.18 26.63 -2.46
C TYR A 121 0.72 27.00 -1.05
N LYS A 122 -0.44 27.65 -0.93
CA LYS A 122 -0.99 28.18 0.33
C LYS A 122 0.02 28.99 1.15
N ASN A 123 0.92 29.72 0.47
CA ASN A 123 1.99 30.49 1.10
C ASN A 123 2.92 29.66 2.02
N GLY A 124 3.16 28.37 1.68
CA GLY A 124 3.96 27.44 2.46
C GLY A 124 3.23 26.74 3.60
N GLU A 125 1.93 26.97 3.76
CA GLU A 125 1.08 26.32 4.79
C GLU A 125 0.31 25.12 4.25
N GLY A 126 0.62 24.66 3.03
CA GLY A 126 -0.02 23.50 2.42
C GLY A 126 0.41 22.18 3.08
N ASP A 127 -0.51 21.20 3.10
CA ASP A 127 -0.28 19.83 3.51
C ASP A 127 -1.21 18.90 2.71
N VAL A 128 -0.76 18.47 1.53
CA VAL A 128 -1.59 17.62 0.65
C VAL A 128 -1.88 16.27 1.29
N VAL A 129 -0.94 15.71 2.06
CA VAL A 129 -1.14 14.45 2.78
C VAL A 129 -2.27 14.61 3.80
N GLY A 130 -2.23 15.69 4.59
CA GLY A 130 -3.26 16.00 5.58
C GLY A 130 -4.61 16.32 4.93
N GLU A 131 -4.62 17.11 3.85
CA GLU A 131 -5.84 17.45 3.11
C GLU A 131 -6.53 16.20 2.57
N LEU A 132 -5.77 15.27 1.97
CA LEU A 132 -6.33 14.02 1.46
C LEU A 132 -6.77 13.08 2.59
N SER A 133 -6.01 12.97 3.68
CA SER A 133 -6.40 12.16 4.85
C SER A 133 -7.75 12.62 5.43
N LEU A 134 -7.95 13.94 5.57
CA LEU A 134 -9.22 14.51 6.04
C LEU A 134 -10.37 14.24 5.06
N ALA A 135 -10.13 14.36 3.76
CA ALA A 135 -11.10 14.03 2.73
C ALA A 135 -11.48 12.53 2.78
N CYS A 136 -10.51 11.64 2.91
CA CYS A 136 -10.75 10.21 3.06
C CYS A 136 -11.65 9.91 4.27
N LYS A 137 -11.33 10.48 5.42
CA LYS A 137 -12.14 10.35 6.63
C LYS A 137 -13.58 10.83 6.42
N LYS A 138 -13.75 11.96 5.72
CA LYS A 138 -15.08 12.55 5.44
C LYS A 138 -15.93 11.66 4.53
N TYR A 139 -15.31 11.03 3.53
CA TYR A 139 -16.01 10.25 2.50
C TYR A 139 -15.97 8.72 2.74
N GLY A 140 -15.40 8.27 3.86
CA GLY A 140 -15.37 6.85 4.23
C GLY A 140 -14.36 6.01 3.45
N LEU A 141 -13.34 6.64 2.84
CA LEU A 141 -12.22 5.93 2.23
C LEU A 141 -11.17 5.58 3.29
N LYS A 142 -10.53 4.44 3.13
CA LYS A 142 -9.31 4.13 3.86
C LYS A 142 -8.16 4.95 3.29
N PHE A 143 -7.23 5.37 4.16
CA PHE A 143 -6.09 6.19 3.77
C PHE A 143 -4.79 5.42 3.95
N GLY A 144 -3.89 5.52 2.98
CA GLY A 144 -2.55 4.95 3.00
C GLY A 144 -1.51 5.92 2.48
N VAL A 145 -0.25 5.64 2.75
CA VAL A 145 0.87 6.48 2.33
C VAL A 145 1.97 5.66 1.67
N TYR A 146 2.52 6.21 0.60
CA TYR A 146 3.75 5.74 -0.02
C TYR A 146 4.89 6.65 0.39
N LEU A 147 5.98 6.06 0.85
CA LEU A 147 7.22 6.77 1.18
C LEU A 147 8.41 6.10 0.49
N SER A 148 8.88 6.69 -0.60
CA SER A 148 10.05 6.16 -1.31
C SER A 148 11.26 6.04 -0.39
N PRO A 149 11.88 4.86 -0.29
CA PRO A 149 13.16 4.70 0.39
C PRO A 149 14.30 5.37 -0.40
N TRP A 150 14.17 5.42 -1.72
CA TRP A 150 15.09 6.14 -2.59
C TRP A 150 14.83 7.64 -2.53
N ASP A 151 15.90 8.44 -2.40
CA ASP A 151 15.79 9.89 -2.29
C ASP A 151 16.93 10.55 -3.08
N ARG A 152 16.59 11.13 -4.21
CA ARG A 152 17.55 11.72 -5.14
C ARG A 152 17.93 13.16 -4.76
N HIS A 153 17.22 13.76 -3.80
CA HIS A 153 17.52 15.09 -3.29
C HIS A 153 18.54 15.07 -2.16
N GLN A 154 18.46 14.07 -1.27
CA GLN A 154 19.27 14.06 -0.05
C GLN A 154 20.74 13.75 -0.31
N ALA A 155 21.60 14.73 -0.04
CA ALA A 155 23.05 14.57 -0.16
C ALA A 155 23.59 13.44 0.72
N SER A 156 22.92 13.09 1.81
CA SER A 156 23.31 11.99 2.71
C SER A 156 22.83 10.61 2.27
N TYR A 157 22.07 10.48 1.17
CA TYR A 157 21.59 9.17 0.68
C TYR A 157 22.79 8.23 0.45
N GLY A 158 22.61 6.96 0.81
CA GLY A 158 23.70 5.96 0.79
C GLY A 158 24.51 5.92 2.10
N SER A 159 24.25 6.81 3.05
CA SER A 159 24.90 6.84 4.37
C SER A 159 23.95 6.49 5.52
N PRO A 160 24.47 6.14 6.73
CA PRO A 160 23.65 5.93 7.91
C PRO A 160 22.86 7.17 8.37
N TYR A 161 23.29 8.37 8.00
CA TYR A 161 22.57 9.62 8.33
C TYR A 161 21.23 9.71 7.60
N TYR A 162 21.20 9.30 6.34
CA TYR A 162 19.95 9.24 5.59
C TYR A 162 18.93 8.30 6.23
N LEU A 163 19.35 7.15 6.72
CA LEU A 163 18.44 6.20 7.37
C LEU A 163 17.74 6.81 8.58
N LYS A 164 18.45 7.62 9.37
CA LYS A 164 17.86 8.35 10.50
C LYS A 164 16.87 9.41 10.04
N LEU A 165 17.16 10.09 8.93
CA LEU A 165 16.26 11.08 8.31
C LEU A 165 15.00 10.37 7.82
N TYR A 166 15.16 9.30 7.05
CA TYR A 166 14.06 8.50 6.50
C TYR A 166 13.14 7.96 7.59
N GLN A 167 13.69 7.40 8.66
CA GLN A 167 12.90 6.93 9.80
C GLN A 167 12.15 8.06 10.52
N ARG A 168 12.68 9.29 10.53
CA ARG A 168 11.93 10.45 11.07
C ARG A 168 10.78 10.83 10.14
N GLN A 169 11.00 10.89 8.83
CA GLN A 169 9.93 11.10 7.84
C GLN A 169 8.81 10.08 7.98
N LEU A 170 9.19 8.81 8.08
CA LEU A 170 8.23 7.72 8.31
C LEU A 170 7.41 7.94 9.59
N LYS A 171 8.04 8.27 10.72
CA LYS A 171 7.34 8.52 11.98
C LYS A 171 6.40 9.72 11.89
N GLU A 172 6.78 10.82 11.19
CA GLU A 172 5.88 11.94 10.95
C GLU A 172 4.60 11.48 10.24
N LEU A 173 4.72 10.69 9.17
CA LEU A 173 3.58 10.18 8.40
C LEU A 173 2.71 9.22 9.22
N LEU A 174 3.32 8.32 9.97
CA LEU A 174 2.59 7.33 10.77
C LEU A 174 1.87 7.92 12.00
N SER A 175 2.28 9.12 12.46
CA SER A 175 1.75 9.71 13.69
C SER A 175 0.76 10.85 13.46
N ASN A 176 0.79 11.53 12.31
CA ASN A 176 0.08 12.80 12.14
C ASN A 176 -1.20 12.71 11.28
N TYR A 177 -1.43 11.61 10.57
CA TYR A 177 -2.47 11.53 9.54
C TYR A 177 -3.56 10.49 9.82
N GLY A 178 -3.69 10.07 11.08
CA GLY A 178 -4.71 9.12 11.52
C GLY A 178 -4.35 7.67 11.26
N GLU A 179 -5.35 6.81 11.23
CA GLU A 179 -5.17 5.38 10.96
C GLU A 179 -4.89 5.14 9.48
N LEU A 180 -3.84 4.37 9.21
CA LEU A 180 -3.45 3.96 7.86
C LEU A 180 -3.86 2.51 7.63
N PHE A 181 -4.40 2.20 6.43
CA PHE A 181 -4.66 0.82 6.05
C PHE A 181 -3.46 0.15 5.40
N GLU A 182 -2.59 0.95 4.80
CA GLU A 182 -1.39 0.47 4.10
C GLU A 182 -0.27 1.50 4.14
N VAL A 183 0.97 1.00 4.28
CA VAL A 183 2.21 1.77 4.14
C VAL A 183 3.03 1.13 3.03
N TRP A 184 3.32 1.89 1.99
CA TRP A 184 3.87 1.43 0.74
C TRP A 184 5.35 1.82 0.58
N PHE A 185 6.21 0.83 0.47
CA PHE A 185 7.65 1.01 0.28
C PHE A 185 8.08 0.51 -1.10
N ASP A 186 8.52 1.42 -1.94
CA ASP A 186 8.97 1.11 -3.29
C ASP A 186 10.28 0.33 -3.28
N GLY A 187 10.31 -0.78 -4.02
CA GLY A 187 11.50 -1.60 -4.22
C GLY A 187 12.43 -1.07 -5.32
N ALA A 188 11.95 -0.13 -6.15
CA ALA A 188 12.79 0.59 -7.12
C ALA A 188 13.79 1.46 -6.35
N ASN A 189 14.75 0.83 -5.77
CA ASN A 189 15.75 1.52 -5.05
C ASN A 189 16.85 1.95 -6.00
N GLY A 190 16.70 2.93 -6.77
CA GLY A 190 17.72 3.43 -7.65
C GLY A 190 19.02 3.81 -6.96
N GLY A 191 19.60 2.88 -6.23
CA GLY A 191 20.93 3.06 -5.69
C GLY A 191 21.93 3.47 -6.76
N ASP A 192 21.60 3.15 -8.01
CA ASP A 192 22.43 3.42 -9.16
C ASP A 192 21.90 4.60 -9.95
N GLY A 193 22.70 5.62 -10.16
CA GLY A 193 22.35 6.75 -11.00
C GLY A 193 22.67 8.11 -10.40
N TRP A 194 22.23 9.14 -11.12
CA TRP A 194 22.49 10.53 -10.78
C TRP A 194 21.60 11.03 -9.66
N TYR A 195 22.20 11.70 -8.68
CA TYR A 195 21.55 12.37 -7.57
C TYR A 195 21.73 13.89 -7.71
N GLY A 196 20.68 14.60 -8.14
CA GLY A 196 20.74 16.03 -8.37
C GLY A 196 21.06 16.85 -7.12
N GLY A 197 20.62 16.39 -5.94
CA GLY A 197 20.93 17.05 -4.67
C GLY A 197 22.37 16.89 -4.21
N ALA A 198 23.08 15.86 -4.69
CA ALA A 198 24.49 15.60 -4.37
C ALA A 198 25.41 15.81 -5.57
N GLU A 199 24.86 16.05 -6.77
CA GLU A 199 25.60 16.20 -8.03
C GLU A 199 26.57 15.06 -8.34
N GLU A 200 26.18 13.84 -7.98
CA GLU A 200 26.97 12.63 -8.17
C GLU A 200 26.13 11.39 -8.45
N SER A 201 26.76 10.31 -8.94
CA SER A 201 26.15 8.99 -9.04
C SER A 201 26.53 8.14 -7.84
N ARG A 202 25.60 7.29 -7.37
CA ARG A 202 25.78 6.40 -6.21
C ARG A 202 25.25 5.01 -6.50
N THR A 203 25.85 4.04 -5.81
CA THR A 203 25.42 2.64 -5.78
C THR A 203 25.29 2.20 -4.33
N ILE A 204 24.21 1.51 -3.98
CA ILE A 204 23.95 0.99 -2.65
C ILE A 204 23.75 -0.53 -2.65
N ASP A 205 23.96 -1.16 -1.50
CA ASP A 205 23.52 -2.54 -1.26
C ASP A 205 22.03 -2.58 -1.00
N ARG A 206 21.25 -2.86 -2.04
CA ARG A 206 19.78 -2.91 -2.01
C ARG A 206 19.21 -3.77 -0.90
N ARG A 207 19.85 -4.89 -0.61
CA ARG A 207 19.35 -5.86 0.35
C ARG A 207 19.48 -5.37 1.79
N ASN A 208 20.59 -4.71 2.12
CA ASN A 208 20.94 -4.46 3.52
C ASN A 208 20.92 -2.98 3.90
N TYR A 209 21.12 -2.06 2.95
CA TYR A 209 21.28 -0.64 3.25
C TYR A 209 20.13 -0.05 4.04
N TYR A 210 18.88 -0.27 3.61
CA TYR A 210 17.72 0.38 4.23
C TYR A 210 17.35 -0.14 5.61
N ASN A 211 17.85 -1.32 6.00
CA ASN A 211 17.47 -1.99 7.24
C ASN A 211 15.94 -2.10 7.37
N PHE A 212 15.29 -2.67 6.36
CA PHE A 212 13.84 -2.84 6.31
C PHE A 212 13.23 -3.49 7.56
N PRO A 213 13.86 -4.48 8.23
CA PRO A 213 13.32 -5.00 9.49
C PRO A 213 13.04 -3.90 10.51
N ARG A 214 13.96 -2.93 10.67
CA ARG A 214 13.75 -1.79 11.57
C ARG A 214 12.64 -0.85 11.10
N ILE A 215 12.49 -0.68 9.80
CA ILE A 215 11.40 0.13 9.20
C ILE A 215 10.04 -0.52 9.51
N PHE A 216 9.94 -1.84 9.33
CA PHE A 216 8.72 -2.60 9.59
C PHE A 216 8.32 -2.56 11.07
N GLU A 217 9.29 -2.70 12.00
CA GLU A 217 9.04 -2.52 13.45
C GLU A 217 8.45 -1.15 13.79
N ILE A 218 8.91 -0.08 13.13
CA ILE A 218 8.37 1.27 13.32
C ILE A 218 6.91 1.34 12.87
N VAL A 219 6.59 0.73 11.71
CA VAL A 219 5.20 0.68 11.22
C VAL A 219 4.32 -0.12 12.17
N ASP A 220 4.70 -1.34 12.53
CA ASP A 220 3.92 -2.20 13.42
C ASP A 220 3.70 -1.56 14.80
N SER A 221 4.67 -0.79 15.29
CA SER A 221 4.54 -0.07 16.58
C SER A 221 3.55 1.10 16.51
N LEU A 222 3.51 1.86 15.41
CA LEU A 222 2.72 3.08 15.30
C LEU A 222 1.40 2.87 14.57
N GLN A 223 1.32 1.88 13.67
CA GLN A 223 0.17 1.55 12.85
C GLN A 223 -0.02 0.02 12.78
N PRO A 224 -0.38 -0.64 13.91
CA PRO A 224 -0.41 -2.11 14.01
C PRO A 224 -1.40 -2.78 13.04
N ASN A 225 -2.41 -2.04 12.58
CA ASN A 225 -3.43 -2.51 11.64
C ASN A 225 -3.06 -2.27 10.17
N ALA A 226 -2.02 -1.51 9.89
CA ALA A 226 -1.60 -1.24 8.52
C ALA A 226 -0.95 -2.47 7.87
N THR A 227 -1.33 -2.76 6.63
CA THR A 227 -0.58 -3.69 5.79
C THR A 227 0.69 -2.99 5.32
N ILE A 228 1.80 -3.71 5.29
CA ILE A 228 3.08 -3.20 4.80
C ILE A 228 3.32 -3.79 3.41
N PHE A 229 3.37 -2.94 2.40
CA PHE A 229 3.79 -3.31 1.06
C PHE A 229 5.31 -3.23 0.91
N GLY A 230 5.85 -4.21 0.21
CA GLY A 230 7.23 -4.24 -0.28
C GLY A 230 7.38 -5.42 -1.22
N ASP A 231 8.44 -5.50 -2.01
CA ASP A 231 8.63 -6.60 -2.97
C ASP A 231 8.54 -7.98 -2.31
N GLY A 232 9.07 -8.11 -1.10
CA GLY A 232 9.03 -9.33 -0.30
C GLY A 232 8.15 -9.25 0.94
N GLY A 233 7.21 -8.34 1.02
CA GLY A 233 6.34 -8.21 2.18
C GLY A 233 6.90 -7.26 3.25
N PRO A 234 6.47 -7.41 4.54
CA PRO A 234 5.84 -8.60 5.13
C PRO A 234 4.32 -8.71 5.01
N GLY A 235 3.60 -7.60 4.71
CA GLY A 235 2.14 -7.60 4.67
C GLY A 235 1.60 -8.14 3.34
N CYS A 236 2.02 -7.53 2.25
CA CYS A 236 1.75 -7.94 0.88
C CYS A 236 3.00 -7.74 0.03
N ARG A 237 3.05 -8.34 -1.14
CA ARG A 237 4.17 -8.24 -2.06
C ARG A 237 3.77 -7.58 -3.36
N TRP A 238 4.75 -6.95 -4.02
CA TRP A 238 4.61 -6.57 -5.40
C TRP A 238 4.36 -7.79 -6.30
N VAL A 239 3.49 -7.65 -7.30
CA VAL A 239 3.20 -8.74 -8.27
C VAL A 239 4.34 -9.00 -9.25
N GLY A 240 5.38 -8.14 -9.28
CA GLY A 240 6.53 -8.30 -10.15
C GLY A 240 6.38 -7.71 -11.55
N ASN A 241 5.36 -6.92 -11.79
CA ASN A 241 5.16 -6.15 -13.02
C ASN A 241 4.22 -4.97 -12.76
N GLU A 242 4.27 -3.95 -13.62
CA GLU A 242 3.40 -2.78 -13.58
C GLU A 242 2.27 -2.85 -14.62
N ASN A 243 2.00 -4.04 -15.16
CA ASN A 243 0.92 -4.27 -16.11
C ASN A 243 -0.42 -4.55 -15.42
N GLY A 244 -0.41 -4.77 -14.11
CA GLY A 244 -1.59 -5.06 -13.32
C GLY A 244 -2.07 -6.51 -13.39
N PHE A 245 -1.21 -7.45 -13.72
CA PHE A 245 -1.56 -8.87 -13.89
C PHE A 245 -0.86 -9.75 -12.86
N ALA A 246 -1.61 -10.58 -12.16
CA ALA A 246 -1.09 -11.73 -11.46
C ALA A 246 -1.06 -12.97 -12.39
N GLY A 247 -0.26 -13.97 -12.04
CA GLY A 247 -0.28 -15.25 -12.77
C GLY A 247 -1.62 -15.96 -12.63
N GLU A 248 -2.00 -16.77 -13.61
CA GLU A 248 -3.22 -17.60 -13.55
C GLU A 248 -3.23 -18.47 -12.28
N THR A 249 -2.07 -18.97 -11.89
CA THR A 249 -1.82 -19.52 -10.55
C THR A 249 -0.98 -18.52 -9.79
N CYS A 250 -1.54 -17.92 -8.74
CA CYS A 250 -0.87 -16.94 -7.90
C CYS A 250 -1.00 -17.36 -6.43
N TRP A 251 0.05 -17.99 -5.91
CA TRP A 251 0.14 -18.38 -4.51
C TRP A 251 0.32 -17.16 -3.62
N SER A 252 -0.35 -17.12 -2.49
CA SER A 252 -0.18 -16.03 -1.51
C SER A 252 1.06 -16.21 -0.63
N THR A 253 1.92 -17.16 -0.92
CA THR A 253 3.08 -17.52 -0.11
C THR A 253 4.39 -17.24 -0.83
N ILE A 254 5.44 -16.95 -0.04
CA ILE A 254 6.81 -16.73 -0.50
C ILE A 254 7.81 -17.43 0.43
N PRO A 255 9.03 -17.76 -0.05
CA PRO A 255 10.14 -18.19 0.80
C PRO A 255 10.78 -16.96 1.47
N SER A 256 10.49 -16.73 2.75
CA SER A 256 10.88 -15.53 3.50
C SER A 256 12.38 -15.25 3.59
N ASN A 257 13.19 -16.30 3.46
CA ASN A 257 14.65 -16.20 3.49
C ASN A 257 15.27 -15.83 2.14
N THR A 258 14.51 -15.94 1.05
CA THR A 258 14.97 -15.72 -0.33
C THR A 258 14.50 -14.41 -0.90
N VAL A 259 13.21 -14.06 -0.68
CA VAL A 259 12.58 -12.86 -1.21
C VAL A 259 12.83 -11.68 -0.27
N TYR A 260 13.24 -10.55 -0.82
CA TYR A 260 13.58 -9.34 -0.08
C TYR A 260 13.25 -8.10 -0.93
N PRO A 261 13.11 -6.90 -0.36
CA PRO A 261 12.92 -5.67 -1.13
C PRO A 261 14.05 -5.44 -2.13
N GLY A 262 13.70 -5.25 -3.41
CA GLY A 262 14.65 -5.19 -4.52
C GLY A 262 15.09 -6.57 -5.02
N PHE A 263 14.27 -7.59 -4.85
CA PHE A 263 14.53 -8.96 -5.30
C PHE A 263 14.78 -9.03 -6.81
N LYS A 264 15.90 -9.67 -7.20
CA LYS A 264 16.35 -9.65 -8.59
C LYS A 264 15.45 -10.44 -9.54
N ASP A 265 14.95 -11.58 -9.08
CA ASP A 265 14.08 -12.46 -9.88
C ASP A 265 12.61 -12.07 -9.70
N TYR A 266 12.33 -10.75 -9.70
CA TYR A 266 11.03 -10.16 -9.41
C TYR A 266 9.87 -10.71 -10.27
N LYS A 267 10.15 -11.21 -11.49
CA LYS A 267 9.12 -11.84 -12.34
C LYS A 267 8.50 -13.07 -11.71
N GLN A 268 9.19 -13.75 -10.79
CA GLN A 268 8.66 -14.89 -10.04
C GLN A 268 7.57 -14.47 -9.03
N LEU A 269 7.62 -13.21 -8.56
CA LEU A 269 6.63 -12.67 -7.63
C LEU A 269 5.20 -12.74 -8.19
N GLN A 270 5.05 -12.76 -9.53
CA GLN A 270 3.76 -12.89 -10.21
C GLN A 270 3.02 -14.19 -9.85
N PHE A 271 3.77 -15.26 -9.60
CA PHE A 271 3.21 -16.59 -9.35
C PHE A 271 3.20 -16.93 -7.85
N GLY A 272 4.08 -16.32 -7.04
CA GLY A 272 4.33 -16.76 -5.68
C GLY A 272 4.96 -18.15 -5.64
N TRP A 273 4.87 -18.83 -4.50
CA TRP A 273 5.43 -20.17 -4.29
C TRP A 273 4.44 -21.07 -3.52
N GLU A 274 4.19 -22.24 -4.03
CA GLU A 274 3.29 -23.22 -3.41
C GLU A 274 3.75 -23.64 -2.00
N ASP A 275 5.06 -23.78 -1.84
CA ASP A 275 5.74 -24.23 -0.63
C ASP A 275 6.38 -23.08 0.18
N GLY A 276 5.93 -21.84 -0.06
CA GLY A 276 6.41 -20.68 0.70
C GLY A 276 6.06 -20.78 2.19
N ASP A 277 6.95 -20.28 3.03
CA ASP A 277 6.83 -20.33 4.50
C ASP A 277 6.23 -19.05 5.12
N GLN A 278 5.96 -18.04 4.31
CA GLN A 278 5.36 -16.78 4.74
C GLN A 278 4.15 -16.40 3.86
N TRP A 279 3.01 -16.07 4.51
CA TRP A 279 1.83 -15.55 3.81
C TRP A 279 2.08 -14.10 3.40
N THR A 280 2.16 -13.84 2.10
CA THR A 280 2.44 -12.52 1.53
C THR A 280 1.71 -12.41 0.18
N PRO A 281 0.40 -12.10 0.22
CA PRO A 281 -0.43 -12.04 -0.98
C PRO A 281 0.05 -10.95 -1.94
N ALA A 282 -0.22 -11.14 -3.23
CA ALA A 282 0.20 -10.19 -4.25
C ALA A 282 -0.69 -8.96 -4.32
N GLU A 283 -0.08 -7.82 -4.63
CA GLU A 283 -0.73 -6.59 -5.06
C GLU A 283 -0.31 -6.27 -6.49
N CYS A 284 -1.29 -6.00 -7.35
CA CYS A 284 -1.10 -5.56 -8.72
C CYS A 284 -1.25 -4.05 -8.80
N ASP A 285 -0.17 -3.35 -8.93
CA ASP A 285 -0.13 -1.91 -9.18
C ASP A 285 -0.13 -1.61 -10.67
N VAL A 286 -0.98 -0.69 -11.11
CA VAL A 286 -1.11 -0.31 -12.52
C VAL A 286 -1.70 1.09 -12.64
N SER A 287 -1.26 1.85 -13.64
CA SER A 287 -1.83 3.17 -13.93
C SER A 287 -2.91 3.11 -15.00
N ILE A 288 -3.95 3.97 -14.87
CA ILE A 288 -4.95 4.16 -15.94
C ILE A 288 -4.38 4.86 -17.17
N ARG A 289 -3.18 5.46 -17.05
CA ARG A 289 -2.42 6.12 -18.12
C ARG A 289 -1.10 5.39 -18.37
N PRO A 290 -0.35 5.70 -19.44
CA PRO A 290 0.99 5.14 -19.65
C PRO A 290 1.97 5.47 -18.53
N GLY A 291 1.95 6.72 -18.04
CA GLY A 291 2.79 7.18 -16.94
C GLY A 291 2.13 7.04 -15.56
N TRP A 292 2.93 7.13 -14.51
CA TRP A 292 2.48 7.20 -13.12
C TRP A 292 2.04 8.60 -12.72
N PHE A 293 2.76 9.64 -13.16
CA PHE A 293 2.38 11.03 -13.01
C PHE A 293 1.50 11.50 -14.17
N TYR A 294 0.80 12.62 -13.99
CA TYR A 294 -0.01 13.23 -15.05
C TYR A 294 0.87 13.85 -16.13
N HIS A 295 0.57 13.52 -17.39
CA HIS A 295 1.14 14.11 -18.59
C HIS A 295 0.02 14.42 -19.58
N GLU A 296 -0.14 15.70 -19.97
CA GLU A 296 -1.19 16.14 -20.91
C GLU A 296 -1.18 15.34 -22.22
N LYS A 297 0.00 15.03 -22.75
CA LYS A 297 0.18 14.22 -23.97
C LYS A 297 -0.40 12.81 -23.90
N GLU A 298 -0.80 12.35 -22.71
CA GLU A 298 -1.37 11.03 -22.45
C GLU A 298 -2.88 11.03 -22.28
N ASP A 299 -3.56 12.17 -22.41
CA ASP A 299 -5.01 12.29 -22.22
C ASP A 299 -5.82 11.36 -23.16
N SER A 300 -5.32 11.14 -24.38
CA SER A 300 -5.94 10.22 -25.34
C SER A 300 -5.61 8.74 -25.12
N LYS A 301 -4.79 8.41 -24.11
CA LYS A 301 -4.28 7.06 -23.84
C LYS A 301 -4.80 6.46 -22.54
N VAL A 302 -5.83 7.06 -21.96
CA VAL A 302 -6.49 6.52 -20.78
C VAL A 302 -7.10 5.16 -21.11
N LYS A 303 -6.89 4.17 -20.23
CA LYS A 303 -7.42 2.81 -20.39
C LYS A 303 -8.94 2.83 -20.54
N THR A 304 -9.45 1.98 -21.42
CA THR A 304 -10.89 1.83 -21.66
C THR A 304 -11.57 1.06 -20.53
N VAL A 305 -12.89 1.02 -20.54
CA VAL A 305 -13.66 0.19 -19.58
C VAL A 305 -13.32 -1.28 -19.72
N GLU A 306 -13.14 -1.75 -20.98
CA GLU A 306 -12.75 -3.12 -21.29
C GLU A 306 -11.38 -3.45 -20.70
N ASP A 307 -10.39 -2.55 -20.87
CA ASP A 307 -9.07 -2.70 -20.26
C ASP A 307 -9.14 -2.81 -18.72
N LEU A 308 -9.96 -1.95 -18.10
CA LEU A 308 -10.12 -1.96 -16.63
C LEU A 308 -10.83 -3.23 -16.13
N CYS A 309 -11.82 -3.75 -16.88
CA CYS A 309 -12.43 -5.03 -16.56
C CYS A 309 -11.43 -6.19 -16.70
N ASP A 310 -10.62 -6.19 -17.75
CA ASP A 310 -9.57 -7.21 -17.96
C ASP A 310 -8.54 -7.19 -16.82
N LEU A 311 -8.12 -5.98 -16.40
CA LEU A 311 -7.24 -5.78 -15.24
C LEU A 311 -7.84 -6.36 -13.96
N TYR A 312 -9.11 -6.10 -13.68
CA TYR A 312 -9.78 -6.62 -12.48
C TYR A 312 -9.78 -8.17 -12.48
N TYR A 313 -10.13 -8.80 -13.59
CA TYR A 313 -10.13 -10.27 -13.70
C TYR A 313 -8.73 -10.87 -13.61
N LYS A 314 -7.72 -10.20 -14.13
CA LYS A 314 -6.33 -10.69 -14.13
C LYS A 314 -5.55 -10.33 -12.85
N SER A 315 -6.09 -9.46 -12.01
CA SER A 315 -5.54 -9.16 -10.68
C SER A 315 -6.37 -9.82 -9.58
N VAL A 316 -7.55 -9.29 -9.27
CA VAL A 316 -8.44 -9.79 -8.22
C VAL A 316 -8.91 -11.21 -8.54
N GLY A 317 -9.28 -11.48 -9.79
CA GLY A 317 -9.65 -12.82 -10.25
C GLY A 317 -8.53 -13.86 -10.18
N HIS A 318 -7.26 -13.41 -10.11
CA HIS A 318 -6.07 -14.26 -9.96
C HIS A 318 -5.48 -14.18 -8.54
N ASN A 319 -6.31 -13.97 -7.52
CA ASN A 319 -5.91 -14.02 -6.11
C ASN A 319 -4.94 -12.90 -5.67
N ALA A 320 -5.01 -11.72 -6.30
CA ALA A 320 -4.28 -10.52 -5.91
C ALA A 320 -5.26 -9.39 -5.53
N THR A 321 -4.76 -8.26 -5.04
CA THR A 321 -5.51 -6.99 -5.00
C THR A 321 -5.13 -6.13 -6.20
N MET A 322 -5.96 -5.14 -6.53
CA MET A 322 -5.69 -4.17 -7.58
C MET A 322 -5.52 -2.77 -7.00
N LEU A 323 -4.31 -2.24 -7.09
CA LEU A 323 -3.96 -0.86 -6.79
C LEU A 323 -3.94 -0.06 -8.09
N LEU A 324 -5.00 0.70 -8.35
CA LEU A 324 -5.17 1.44 -9.60
C LEU A 324 -4.74 2.89 -9.43
N ASN A 325 -3.75 3.32 -10.19
CA ASN A 325 -3.23 4.68 -10.13
C ASN A 325 -4.05 5.64 -11.00
N PHE A 326 -4.40 6.77 -10.40
CA PHE A 326 -5.10 7.89 -11.01
C PHE A 326 -4.17 9.11 -11.00
N PRO A 327 -3.42 9.37 -12.07
CA PRO A 327 -2.63 10.59 -12.20
C PRO A 327 -3.52 11.83 -12.19
N VAL A 328 -3.22 12.84 -11.36
CA VAL A 328 -4.01 14.04 -11.12
C VAL A 328 -3.20 15.32 -11.33
#